data_3049ec9c96ea325fd2077e619919a7c7
#
_entry.id   3049ec9c96ea325fd2077e619919a7c7
#
_cell.length_a   1.000
_cell.length_b   1.000
_cell.length_c   1.000
_cell.angle_alpha   90.00
_cell.angle_beta   90.00
_cell.angle_gamma   90.00
#
_symmetry.space_group_name_H-M   'P 1'
#
loop_
_entity.id
_entity.type
_entity.pdbx_description
1 polymer ?
#
loop_
_entity_poly.entity_id
_entity_poly.type
_entity_poly.pdbx_seq_one_letter_code
_entity_poly.pdbx_strand_id
1 'polypeptide(L)'
;MFRYNEHKNINSLDPIFAKDIANIQAVNQLFNGLVEMDNQLNVVPSIAKSWEISENGKIYSFKIDTTVKFHPHPKLKKRNVTAYDFEYSFNRLLDPKNASPGKWVFDKVNTFKAKNDSIFEIELKFPFNAFLGILTMKYCSVVPKDIVEYYKEDFRSNPIGTGPFKFKRWEENIKLVLIL
;
A
#
# COMPACT_ATOMS: atom_id res chain seq x y z
N MET A 1 -12.17 7.15 -23.13
CA MET A 1 -11.11 6.16 -22.82
C MET A 1 -9.77 6.91 -22.86
N PHE A 2 -9.01 6.92 -21.75
CA PHE A 2 -7.63 7.45 -21.71
C PHE A 2 -6.66 6.32 -22.06
N ARG A 3 -5.61 6.62 -22.81
CA ARG A 3 -4.53 5.68 -23.16
C ARG A 3 -3.19 6.33 -22.84
N TYR A 4 -2.34 5.60 -22.13
CA TYR A 4 -0.98 6.01 -21.80
C TYR A 4 0.01 4.99 -22.35
N ASN A 5 1.08 5.46 -22.98
CA ASN A 5 2.13 4.60 -23.51
C ASN A 5 3.28 4.54 -22.50
N GLU A 6 3.50 3.36 -21.92
CA GLU A 6 4.60 3.12 -20.98
C GLU A 6 5.82 2.57 -21.73
N HIS A 7 6.99 3.15 -21.48
CA HIS A 7 8.23 2.77 -22.15
C HIS A 7 8.86 1.48 -21.62
N LYS A 8 8.50 1.07 -20.41
CA LYS A 8 9.01 -0.15 -19.75
C LYS A 8 7.88 -1.10 -19.43
N ASN A 9 8.19 -2.38 -19.52
CA ASN A 9 7.24 -3.41 -19.14
C ASN A 9 6.96 -3.36 -17.64
N ILE A 10 5.69 -3.48 -17.29
CA ILE A 10 5.24 -3.73 -15.92
C ILE A 10 5.52 -5.20 -15.63
N ASN A 11 6.23 -5.48 -14.54
CA ASN A 11 6.60 -6.84 -14.15
C ASN A 11 5.73 -7.37 -13.00
N SER A 12 5.13 -6.48 -12.22
CA SER A 12 4.28 -6.81 -11.09
C SER A 12 3.33 -5.67 -10.78
N LEU A 13 2.09 -6.01 -10.46
CA LEU A 13 1.12 -5.08 -9.89
C LEU A 13 1.00 -5.22 -8.36
N ASP A 14 1.84 -6.05 -7.76
CA ASP A 14 1.92 -6.21 -6.31
C ASP A 14 2.76 -5.07 -5.71
N PRO A 15 2.22 -4.29 -4.75
CA PRO A 15 2.92 -3.14 -4.16
C PRO A 15 4.30 -3.45 -3.58
N ILE A 16 4.50 -4.63 -2.98
CA ILE A 16 5.80 -4.97 -2.38
C ILE A 16 6.95 -5.10 -3.40
N PHE A 17 6.64 -5.11 -4.70
CA PHE A 17 7.61 -5.16 -5.81
C PHE A 17 7.64 -3.88 -6.66
N ALA A 18 7.01 -2.78 -6.20
CA ALA A 18 6.90 -1.52 -6.93
C ALA A 18 8.22 -0.72 -6.90
N LYS A 19 9.30 -1.25 -7.49
CA LYS A 19 10.64 -0.63 -7.50
C LYS A 19 10.92 0.25 -8.74
N ASP A 20 10.28 -0.05 -9.87
CA ASP A 20 10.49 0.63 -11.14
C ASP A 20 9.35 1.64 -11.40
N ILE A 21 9.63 2.72 -12.14
CA ILE A 21 8.66 3.78 -12.42
C ILE A 21 7.37 3.21 -13.02
N ALA A 22 7.45 2.30 -13.99
CA ALA A 22 6.30 1.66 -14.61
C ALA A 22 5.42 0.90 -13.60
N ASN A 23 6.05 0.11 -12.71
CA ASN A 23 5.34 -0.58 -11.64
C ASN A 23 4.73 0.41 -10.64
N ILE A 24 5.49 1.43 -10.22
CA ILE A 24 5.03 2.46 -9.28
C ILE A 24 3.81 3.19 -9.83
N GLN A 25 3.82 3.60 -11.10
CA GLN A 25 2.70 4.30 -11.74
C GLN A 25 1.45 3.42 -11.79
N ALA A 26 1.57 2.16 -12.19
CA ALA A 26 0.46 1.22 -12.22
C ALA A 26 -0.11 0.94 -10.82
N VAL A 27 0.76 0.67 -9.85
CA VAL A 27 0.38 0.43 -8.44
C VAL A 27 -0.29 1.65 -7.83
N ASN A 28 0.17 2.88 -8.17
CA ASN A 28 -0.43 4.12 -7.70
C ASN A 28 -1.90 4.29 -8.11
N GLN A 29 -2.30 3.73 -9.24
CA GLN A 29 -3.69 3.77 -9.70
C GLN A 29 -4.59 2.78 -8.96
N LEU A 30 -4.00 1.72 -8.42
CA LEU A 30 -4.74 0.58 -7.86
C LEU A 30 -4.78 0.58 -6.33
N PHE A 31 -3.80 1.19 -5.66
CA PHE A 31 -3.60 1.05 -4.22
C PHE A 31 -3.34 2.39 -3.53
N ASN A 32 -3.77 2.48 -2.27
CA ASN A 32 -3.45 3.59 -1.37
C ASN A 32 -2.62 3.09 -0.18
N GLY A 33 -1.89 4.03 0.44
CA GLY A 33 -1.18 3.85 1.71
C GLY A 33 -1.90 4.54 2.87
N LEU A 34 -1.20 4.64 4.02
CA LEU A 34 -1.66 5.46 5.15
C LEU A 34 -1.75 6.94 4.77
N VAL A 35 -0.74 7.42 4.09
CA VAL A 35 -0.55 8.81 3.65
C VAL A 35 -0.11 8.83 2.19
N GLU A 36 -0.24 9.96 1.55
CA GLU A 36 0.22 10.19 0.19
C GLU A 36 0.92 11.55 0.07
N MET A 37 1.53 11.81 -1.08
CA MET A 37 2.20 13.07 -1.36
C MET A 37 1.36 13.88 -2.34
N ASP A 38 1.08 15.14 -2.01
CA ASP A 38 0.37 16.05 -2.88
C ASP A 38 1.29 16.64 -3.98
N ASN A 39 0.72 17.46 -4.86
CA ASN A 39 1.48 18.09 -5.96
C ASN A 39 2.52 19.12 -5.47
N GLN A 40 2.45 19.57 -4.22
CA GLN A 40 3.41 20.46 -3.58
C GLN A 40 4.45 19.70 -2.76
N LEU A 41 4.46 18.36 -2.84
CA LEU A 41 5.32 17.46 -2.10
C LEU A 41 5.07 17.47 -0.57
N ASN A 42 3.90 17.87 -0.12
CA ASN A 42 3.49 17.72 1.26
C ASN A 42 2.89 16.33 1.49
N VAL A 43 3.15 15.77 2.67
CA VAL A 43 2.48 14.55 3.10
C VAL A 43 1.06 14.88 3.57
N VAL A 44 0.09 14.23 2.96
CA VAL A 44 -1.34 14.44 3.22
C VAL A 44 -2.02 13.12 3.59
N PRO A 45 -3.18 13.17 4.27
CA PRO A 45 -4.00 11.99 4.54
C PRO A 45 -4.37 11.22 3.27
N SER A 46 -4.35 9.86 3.35
CA SER A 46 -4.90 8.97 2.34
C SER A 46 -5.89 8.02 3.01
N ILE A 47 -5.52 6.79 3.37
CA ILE A 47 -6.43 5.92 4.17
C ILE A 47 -6.41 6.32 5.65
N ALA A 48 -5.34 6.86 6.18
CA ALA A 48 -5.38 7.48 7.49
C ALA A 48 -6.02 8.87 7.40
N LYS A 49 -7.08 9.15 8.17
CA LYS A 49 -7.73 10.46 8.27
C LYS A 49 -6.83 11.50 8.94
N SER A 50 -6.03 11.04 9.90
CA SER A 50 -5.11 11.86 10.68
C SER A 50 -4.06 10.97 11.34
N TRP A 51 -3.03 11.60 11.86
CA TRP A 51 -2.03 10.93 12.70
C TRP A 51 -1.57 11.87 13.80
N GLU A 52 -1.04 11.27 14.85
CA GLU A 52 -0.39 11.95 15.97
C GLU A 52 1.02 11.44 16.11
N ILE A 53 1.94 12.30 16.51
CA ILE A 53 3.34 11.95 16.75
C ILE A 53 3.61 12.26 18.22
N SER A 54 4.17 11.28 18.95
CA SER A 54 4.56 11.48 20.34
C SER A 54 5.60 12.59 20.50
N GLU A 55 5.66 13.22 21.67
CA GLU A 55 6.60 14.32 21.98
C GLU A 55 8.07 13.95 21.70
N ASN A 56 8.45 12.69 21.91
CA ASN A 56 9.79 12.19 21.63
C ASN A 56 10.01 11.83 20.13
N GLY A 57 9.02 12.06 19.26
CA GLY A 57 9.12 11.83 17.82
C GLY A 57 9.25 10.36 17.38
N LYS A 58 8.97 9.40 18.27
CA LYS A 58 9.16 7.98 17.96
C LYS A 58 7.89 7.21 17.64
N ILE A 59 6.74 7.61 18.21
CA ILE A 59 5.49 6.88 18.04
C ILE A 59 4.59 7.67 17.11
N TYR A 60 4.13 7.02 16.05
CA TYR A 60 3.17 7.53 15.08
C TYR A 60 1.88 6.74 15.22
N SER A 61 0.80 7.39 15.65
CA SER A 61 -0.53 6.80 15.80
C SER A 61 -1.45 7.29 14.70
N PHE A 62 -1.86 6.39 13.79
CA PHE A 62 -2.70 6.70 12.63
C PHE A 62 -4.15 6.32 12.90
N LYS A 63 -5.08 7.24 12.62
CA LYS A 63 -6.52 7.00 12.65
C LYS A 63 -7.00 6.59 11.25
N ILE A 64 -7.27 5.31 11.07
CA ILE A 64 -7.70 4.72 9.79
C ILE A 64 -9.14 5.12 9.46
N ASP A 65 -9.40 5.47 8.20
CA ASP A 65 -10.75 5.61 7.67
C ASP A 65 -11.37 4.24 7.39
N THR A 66 -12.09 3.72 8.35
CA THR A 66 -12.79 2.44 8.23
C THR A 66 -14.02 2.48 7.29
N THR A 67 -14.27 3.58 6.59
CA THR A 67 -15.30 3.64 5.52
C THR A 67 -14.73 3.28 4.15
N VAL A 68 -13.41 3.33 3.97
CA VAL A 68 -12.71 2.91 2.75
C VAL A 68 -12.90 1.42 2.55
N LYS A 69 -13.12 1.02 1.29
CA LYS A 69 -13.37 -0.37 0.92
C LYS A 69 -12.36 -0.84 -0.11
N PHE A 70 -12.00 -2.10 -0.03
CA PHE A 70 -11.32 -2.77 -1.14
C PHE A 70 -12.23 -2.87 -2.37
N HIS A 71 -11.63 -2.90 -3.55
CA HIS A 71 -12.35 -3.15 -4.80
C HIS A 71 -13.11 -4.48 -4.73
N PRO A 72 -14.30 -4.57 -5.35
CA PRO A 72 -15.07 -5.80 -5.36
C PRO A 72 -14.32 -6.95 -6.04
N HIS A 73 -14.41 -8.14 -5.46
CA HIS A 73 -13.88 -9.36 -6.04
C HIS A 73 -14.77 -10.55 -5.63
N PRO A 74 -15.04 -11.54 -6.53
CA PRO A 74 -15.92 -12.66 -6.22
C PRO A 74 -15.51 -13.49 -4.99
N LYS A 75 -14.21 -13.55 -4.69
CA LYS A 75 -13.65 -14.29 -3.54
C LYS A 75 -13.45 -13.44 -2.29
N LEU A 76 -13.66 -12.12 -2.37
CA LEU A 76 -13.54 -11.22 -1.24
C LEU A 76 -14.95 -10.83 -0.75
N LYS A 77 -15.27 -11.13 0.51
CA LYS A 77 -16.43 -10.53 1.14
C LYS A 77 -16.23 -9.01 1.14
N LYS A 78 -17.22 -8.28 0.64
CA LYS A 78 -17.19 -6.81 0.65
C LYS A 78 -16.98 -6.33 2.08
N ARG A 79 -15.83 -5.75 2.35
CA ARG A 79 -15.46 -5.25 3.67
C ARG A 79 -14.65 -3.96 3.59
N ASN A 80 -14.62 -3.27 4.69
CA ASN A 80 -13.84 -2.06 4.85
C ASN A 80 -12.37 -2.40 5.16
N VAL A 81 -11.51 -1.43 4.88
CA VAL A 81 -10.11 -1.47 5.32
C VAL A 81 -10.06 -1.24 6.83
N THR A 82 -9.19 -1.94 7.50
CA THR A 82 -8.90 -1.79 8.93
C THR A 82 -7.41 -1.64 9.19
N ALA A 83 -7.03 -1.26 10.40
CA ALA A 83 -5.64 -1.20 10.82
C ALA A 83 -4.93 -2.57 10.73
N TYR A 84 -5.65 -3.67 10.88
CA TYR A 84 -5.11 -5.02 10.73
C TYR A 84 -4.68 -5.34 9.30
N ASP A 85 -5.27 -4.68 8.29
CA ASP A 85 -4.85 -4.84 6.90
C ASP A 85 -3.48 -4.18 6.66
N PHE A 86 -3.20 -3.06 7.33
CA PHE A 86 -1.87 -2.44 7.32
C PHE A 86 -0.84 -3.30 8.06
N GLU A 87 -1.21 -3.84 9.22
CA GLU A 87 -0.33 -4.77 9.96
C GLU A 87 0.03 -5.98 9.10
N TYR A 88 -0.94 -6.58 8.43
CA TYR A 88 -0.70 -7.67 7.48
C TYR A 88 0.21 -7.25 6.33
N SER A 89 -0.09 -6.11 5.68
CA SER A 89 0.66 -5.63 4.51
C SER A 89 2.13 -5.36 4.83
N PHE A 90 2.40 -4.78 6.00
CA PHE A 90 3.76 -4.46 6.44
C PHE A 90 4.52 -5.71 6.89
N ASN A 91 3.85 -6.66 7.58
CA ASN A 91 4.45 -7.96 7.87
C ASN A 91 4.81 -8.70 6.58
N ARG A 92 3.94 -8.65 5.57
CA ARG A 92 4.19 -9.26 4.26
C ARG A 92 5.38 -8.61 3.54
N LEU A 93 5.52 -7.29 3.60
CA LEU A 93 6.67 -6.56 3.05
C LEU A 93 7.99 -7.00 3.70
N LEU A 94 7.97 -7.25 5.01
CA LEU A 94 9.14 -7.65 5.79
C LEU A 94 9.45 -9.15 5.73
N ASP A 95 8.50 -9.99 5.31
CA ASP A 95 8.71 -11.44 5.24
C ASP A 95 9.86 -11.78 4.28
N PRO A 96 10.93 -12.42 4.77
CA PRO A 96 12.08 -12.80 3.94
C PRO A 96 11.71 -13.67 2.73
N LYS A 97 10.63 -14.45 2.82
CA LYS A 97 10.15 -15.31 1.72
C LYS A 97 9.73 -14.50 0.50
N ASN A 98 9.26 -13.28 0.69
CA ASN A 98 8.83 -12.41 -0.40
C ASN A 98 10.02 -11.71 -1.08
N ALA A 99 11.19 -11.65 -0.45
CA ALA A 99 12.39 -10.99 -0.97
C ALA A 99 12.10 -9.56 -1.54
N SER A 100 11.21 -8.81 -0.87
CA SER A 100 10.79 -7.49 -1.34
C SER A 100 11.97 -6.52 -1.41
N PRO A 101 12.17 -5.82 -2.53
CA PRO A 101 13.16 -4.75 -2.64
C PRO A 101 12.82 -3.53 -1.76
N GLY A 102 11.59 -3.43 -1.27
CA GLY A 102 11.10 -2.34 -0.42
C GLY A 102 11.33 -2.55 1.07
N LYS A 103 11.94 -3.66 1.51
CA LYS A 103 12.13 -3.97 2.94
C LYS A 103 12.82 -2.85 3.72
N TRP A 104 13.74 -2.13 3.11
CA TRP A 104 14.51 -1.05 3.72
C TRP A 104 13.64 0.11 4.27
N VAL A 105 12.41 0.30 3.77
CA VAL A 105 11.52 1.38 4.23
C VAL A 105 11.20 1.26 5.73
N PHE A 106 11.34 0.05 6.29
CA PHE A 106 11.13 -0.24 7.71
C PHE A 106 12.40 -0.44 8.53
N ASP A 107 13.60 -0.15 8.00
CA ASP A 107 14.87 -0.34 8.73
C ASP A 107 14.92 0.45 10.05
N LYS A 108 14.25 1.60 10.11
CA LYS A 108 14.18 2.47 11.29
C LYS A 108 13.00 2.15 12.21
N VAL A 109 12.12 1.25 11.81
CA VAL A 109 10.97 0.85 12.61
C VAL A 109 11.41 -0.18 13.66
N ASN A 110 10.98 0.03 14.90
CA ASN A 110 11.12 -0.91 16.00
C ASN A 110 9.98 -1.92 15.97
N THR A 111 8.74 -1.41 15.99
CA THR A 111 7.52 -2.24 15.94
C THR A 111 6.39 -1.48 15.24
N PHE A 112 5.39 -2.24 14.78
CA PHE A 112 4.11 -1.68 14.33
C PHE A 112 2.99 -2.65 14.69
N LYS A 113 1.81 -2.11 15.01
CA LYS A 113 0.68 -2.93 15.44
C LYS A 113 -0.66 -2.21 15.25
N ALA A 114 -1.67 -2.96 14.85
CA ALA A 114 -3.06 -2.55 14.98
C ALA A 114 -3.50 -2.62 16.46
N LYS A 115 -3.94 -1.51 17.04
CA LYS A 115 -4.49 -1.48 18.40
C LYS A 115 -5.96 -1.92 18.40
N ASN A 116 -6.66 -1.60 17.33
CA ASN A 116 -8.04 -1.98 17.02
C ASN A 116 -8.30 -1.76 15.53
N ASP A 117 -9.52 -1.88 15.04
CA ASP A 117 -9.86 -1.71 13.62
C ASP A 117 -9.46 -0.34 13.05
N SER A 118 -9.44 0.72 13.86
CA SER A 118 -9.27 2.11 13.42
C SER A 118 -7.95 2.75 13.84
N ILE A 119 -7.16 2.14 14.71
CA ILE A 119 -5.89 2.71 15.20
C ILE A 119 -4.74 1.79 14.83
N PHE A 120 -3.81 2.35 14.05
CA PHE A 120 -2.56 1.71 13.68
C PHE A 120 -1.38 2.49 14.23
N GLU A 121 -0.48 1.83 14.94
CA GLU A 121 0.65 2.46 15.60
C GLU A 121 1.96 1.93 15.02
N ILE A 122 2.92 2.85 14.79
CA ILE A 122 4.28 2.53 14.37
C ILE A 122 5.23 3.19 15.36
N GLU A 123 6.16 2.41 15.92
CA GLU A 123 7.23 2.88 16.79
C GLU A 123 8.57 2.83 16.06
N LEU A 124 9.31 3.93 16.09
CA LEU A 124 10.66 4.03 15.54
C LEU A 124 11.72 3.73 16.59
N LYS A 125 12.87 3.19 16.17
CA LYS A 125 14.07 2.98 17.01
C LYS A 125 14.61 4.30 17.56
N PHE A 126 14.53 5.37 16.74
CA PHE A 126 14.93 6.74 17.07
C PHE A 126 14.08 7.74 16.27
N PRO A 127 13.98 9.02 16.71
CA PRO A 127 13.21 10.03 15.98
C PRO A 127 13.73 10.19 14.55
N PHE A 128 12.81 10.26 13.57
CA PHE A 128 13.17 10.40 12.16
C PHE A 128 12.13 11.20 11.40
N ASN A 129 12.38 12.49 11.19
CA ASN A 129 11.41 13.45 10.62
C ASN A 129 10.95 13.11 9.20
N ALA A 130 11.77 12.42 8.39
CA ALA A 130 11.40 12.03 7.03
C ALA A 130 10.53 10.77 6.97
N PHE A 131 10.17 10.16 8.10
CA PHE A 131 9.45 8.87 8.13
C PHE A 131 8.09 8.92 7.43
N LEU A 132 7.31 9.98 7.61
CA LEU A 132 6.03 10.14 6.92
C LEU A 132 6.20 10.17 5.39
N GLY A 133 7.27 10.81 4.89
CA GLY A 133 7.62 10.78 3.47
C GLY A 133 7.93 9.37 2.95
N ILE A 134 8.60 8.54 3.76
CA ILE A 134 8.84 7.14 3.40
C ILE A 134 7.52 6.36 3.30
N LEU A 135 6.55 6.62 4.18
CA LEU A 135 5.25 5.94 4.16
C LEU A 135 4.39 6.29 2.92
N THR A 136 4.73 7.33 2.15
CA THR A 136 4.07 7.62 0.87
C THR A 136 4.51 6.69 -0.27
N MET A 137 5.60 5.93 -0.07
CA MET A 137 6.09 4.98 -1.07
C MET A 137 5.11 3.83 -1.28
N LYS A 138 4.99 3.37 -2.51
CA LYS A 138 4.00 2.34 -2.88
C LYS A 138 4.22 0.98 -2.23
N TYR A 139 5.41 0.71 -1.73
CA TYR A 139 5.67 -0.44 -0.85
C TYR A 139 4.78 -0.48 0.40
N CYS A 140 4.36 0.71 0.89
CA CYS A 140 3.53 0.87 2.09
C CYS A 140 2.02 0.83 1.79
N SER A 141 1.61 0.40 0.60
CA SER A 141 0.20 0.27 0.24
C SER A 141 -0.48 -0.88 0.98
N VAL A 142 -1.77 -0.71 1.28
CA VAL A 142 -2.58 -1.74 1.92
C VAL A 142 -3.09 -2.76 0.89
N VAL A 143 -3.08 -4.03 1.27
CA VAL A 143 -3.60 -5.15 0.47
C VAL A 143 -4.55 -6.02 1.30
N PRO A 144 -5.58 -6.65 0.69
CA PRO A 144 -6.49 -7.55 1.39
C PRO A 144 -5.85 -8.93 1.58
N LYS A 145 -5.66 -9.32 2.85
CA LYS A 145 -5.04 -10.61 3.23
C LYS A 145 -5.67 -11.80 2.52
N ASP A 146 -6.97 -11.90 2.54
CA ASP A 146 -7.74 -13.02 1.98
C ASP A 146 -7.52 -13.21 0.47
N ILE A 147 -7.35 -12.11 -0.28
CA ILE A 147 -7.05 -12.17 -1.72
C ILE A 147 -5.58 -12.50 -1.99
N VAL A 148 -4.67 -11.91 -1.20
CA VAL A 148 -3.24 -12.24 -1.31
C VAL A 148 -3.01 -13.73 -1.03
N GLU A 149 -3.63 -14.27 0.02
CA GLU A 149 -3.50 -15.69 0.38
C GLU A 149 -4.18 -16.61 -0.64
N TYR A 150 -5.26 -16.15 -1.28
CA TYR A 150 -5.95 -16.90 -2.34
C TYR A 150 -5.08 -17.02 -3.60
N TYR A 151 -4.51 -15.88 -4.08
CA TYR A 151 -3.73 -15.86 -5.31
C TYR A 151 -2.25 -16.19 -5.11
N LYS A 152 -1.72 -16.02 -3.88
CA LYS A 152 -0.29 -16.24 -3.59
C LYS A 152 0.61 -15.46 -4.56
N GLU A 153 1.47 -16.15 -5.29
CA GLU A 153 2.38 -15.54 -6.27
C GLU A 153 1.64 -14.87 -7.43
N ASP A 154 0.46 -15.36 -7.80
CA ASP A 154 -0.37 -14.80 -8.85
C ASP A 154 -1.05 -13.47 -8.45
N PHE A 155 -0.95 -13.03 -7.18
CA PHE A 155 -1.43 -11.72 -6.76
C PHE A 155 -0.79 -10.58 -7.58
N ARG A 156 0.44 -10.78 -8.07
CA ARG A 156 1.13 -9.84 -8.95
C ARG A 156 0.35 -9.49 -10.22
N SER A 157 -0.51 -10.39 -10.70
CA SER A 157 -1.35 -10.23 -11.90
C SER A 157 -2.86 -10.18 -11.61
N ASN A 158 -3.25 -10.28 -10.34
CA ASN A 158 -4.64 -10.22 -9.88
C ASN A 158 -4.79 -9.24 -8.69
N PRO A 159 -4.38 -7.97 -8.86
CA PRO A 159 -4.36 -7.01 -7.78
C PRO A 159 -5.76 -6.58 -7.38
N ILE A 160 -6.00 -6.50 -6.08
CA ILE A 160 -7.18 -5.88 -5.48
C ILE A 160 -6.70 -4.82 -4.50
N GLY A 161 -7.05 -3.58 -4.76
CA GLY A 161 -6.65 -2.44 -3.94
C GLY A 161 -7.82 -1.56 -3.55
N THR A 162 -7.51 -0.31 -3.23
CA THR A 162 -8.42 0.73 -2.76
C THR A 162 -8.34 1.99 -3.62
N GLY A 163 -7.48 1.99 -4.64
CA GLY A 163 -7.15 3.15 -5.45
C GLY A 163 -8.30 3.64 -6.33
N PRO A 164 -8.08 4.73 -7.08
CA PRO A 164 -9.12 5.34 -7.92
C PRO A 164 -9.56 4.45 -9.09
N PHE A 165 -8.72 3.51 -9.49
CA PHE A 165 -9.05 2.57 -10.57
C PHE A 165 -9.04 1.14 -10.07
N LYS A 166 -9.91 0.31 -10.68
CA LYS A 166 -9.98 -1.14 -10.49
C LYS A 166 -9.26 -1.87 -11.60
N PHE A 167 -8.59 -2.94 -11.24
CA PHE A 167 -8.00 -3.85 -12.22
C PHE A 167 -9.10 -4.52 -13.06
N LYS A 168 -8.89 -4.55 -14.38
CA LYS A 168 -9.75 -5.29 -15.30
C LYS A 168 -9.03 -6.46 -15.93
N ARG A 169 -7.88 -6.21 -16.55
CA ARG A 169 -7.02 -7.26 -17.15
C ARG A 169 -5.62 -6.72 -17.42
N TRP A 170 -4.68 -7.61 -17.46
CA TRP A 170 -3.30 -7.34 -17.85
C TRP A 170 -2.85 -8.42 -18.84
N GLU A 171 -2.42 -7.98 -20.02
CA GLU A 171 -1.73 -8.77 -21.03
C GLU A 171 -0.27 -8.33 -20.99
N GLU A 172 0.60 -9.17 -20.41
CA GLU A 172 2.01 -8.83 -20.20
C GLU A 172 2.67 -8.38 -21.50
N ASN A 173 3.48 -7.32 -21.44
CA ASN A 173 4.15 -6.68 -22.58
C ASN A 173 3.24 -6.07 -23.64
N ILE A 174 1.93 -6.07 -23.44
CA ILE A 174 0.96 -5.55 -24.41
C ILE A 174 0.15 -4.41 -23.82
N LYS A 175 -0.61 -4.65 -22.75
CA LYS A 175 -1.46 -3.62 -22.14
C LYS A 175 -1.93 -3.98 -20.74
N LEU A 176 -2.07 -2.95 -19.92
CA LEU A 176 -2.82 -2.97 -18.66
C LEU A 176 -4.13 -2.19 -18.84
N VAL A 177 -5.25 -2.78 -18.47
CA VAL A 177 -6.57 -2.15 -18.54
C VAL A 177 -7.11 -1.96 -17.13
N LEU A 178 -7.37 -0.72 -16.79
CA LEU A 178 -7.98 -0.30 -15.53
C LEU A 178 -9.34 0.34 -15.83
N ILE A 179 -10.26 0.28 -14.88
CA ILE A 179 -11.61 0.88 -14.95
C ILE A 179 -11.87 1.66 -13.66
N LEU A 180 -12.77 2.64 -13.72
CA LEU A 180 -13.29 3.38 -12.55
C LEU A 180 -14.19 2.50 -11.68
#